data_a04af5cc033b75b8fa6669c3e972c98c
#
_entry.id   a04af5cc033b75b8fa6669c3e972c98c
#
_cell.length_a   1.000
_cell.length_b   1.000
_cell.length_c   1.000
_cell.angle_alpha   90.00
_cell.angle_beta   90.00
_cell.angle_gamma   90.00
#
_symmetry.space_group_name_H-M   'P 1'
#
loop_
_entity.id
_entity.type
_entity.pdbx_description
1 polymer ?
#
loop_
_entity_poly.entity_id
_entity_poly.type
_entity_poly.pdbx_seq_one_letter_code
_entity_poly.pdbx_strand_id
1 'polypeptide(L)'
;MQDYFQRWKFKHPAPSDLLSTFQAHSQADLSHYFQLLDKSGPLQPAPARGWKWQLINGWNDKDPYPTKNRITLLPIAGYNQADSLMTGLAVTNLKLPLNDLQWLAIPLYATRSKHINGIGFINHRWRTNGPFKRIDLGLSVAQFSFNRFTAPNGQTLTLRYNKLAPGIRLTWRERDARSSQHRFLQFTAFSFGESGYRFQRDTLVQGVDTTFNNYYQTQTDRRQLFQLRYVWENGRVLYPFRWEAKAEMSDRFIRPTLTGHYFFNYPKKGGLHVRMFGGAFFYTGSKTIQDRYRQVRYHLQMGAPTGSQDYTYSNYFIGRSAYEGFASQQIMERDGAFKIRTDRLASPVGRSDDWLFALNLSSSIPDNLNPLQVLPFRIPLQVFADIGTSGATWNATSETGRWLYVAGLEIPLFYRSIRIFIPLVYSRPYQDYVRSILGPKNRFLQKMSFQIDLQRLTSNRINREIELW
;
A
#
# COMPACT_ATOMS: atom_id res chain seq x y z
N MET A 1 -7.99 -27.71 -23.38
CA MET A 1 -9.41 -27.38 -23.05
C MET A 1 -10.29 -27.20 -24.30
N GLN A 2 -9.94 -26.37 -25.28
CA GLN A 2 -10.73 -26.20 -26.50
C GLN A 2 -10.91 -27.52 -27.28
N ASP A 3 -9.83 -28.28 -27.48
CA ASP A 3 -9.86 -29.60 -28.13
C ASP A 3 -10.74 -30.61 -27.37
N TYR A 4 -10.60 -30.66 -26.02
CA TYR A 4 -11.49 -31.49 -25.20
C TYR A 4 -12.95 -31.12 -25.39
N PHE A 5 -13.28 -29.81 -25.36
CA PHE A 5 -14.65 -29.34 -25.59
C PHE A 5 -15.17 -29.72 -26.98
N GLN A 6 -14.35 -29.58 -28.04
CA GLN A 6 -14.76 -29.91 -29.42
C GLN A 6 -15.00 -31.43 -29.59
N ARG A 7 -14.19 -32.29 -28.99
CA ARG A 7 -14.32 -33.75 -29.07
C ARG A 7 -15.53 -34.28 -28.33
N TRP A 8 -15.85 -33.64 -27.19
CA TRP A 8 -16.79 -34.20 -26.23
C TRP A 8 -18.10 -33.37 -26.08
N LYS A 9 -18.24 -32.26 -26.78
CA LYS A 9 -19.52 -31.53 -26.80
C LYS A 9 -20.68 -32.45 -27.21
N PHE A 10 -21.76 -32.39 -26.43
CA PHE A 10 -22.94 -33.26 -26.58
C PHE A 10 -22.70 -34.77 -26.34
N LYS A 11 -21.59 -35.15 -25.72
CA LYS A 11 -21.27 -36.52 -25.30
C LYS A 11 -21.10 -36.59 -23.78
N HIS A 12 -20.96 -37.83 -23.24
CA HIS A 12 -20.73 -38.07 -21.83
C HIS A 12 -19.28 -38.54 -21.61
N PRO A 13 -18.30 -37.64 -21.44
CA PRO A 13 -16.92 -38.04 -21.25
C PRO A 13 -16.68 -38.64 -19.86
N ALA A 14 -15.82 -39.64 -19.77
CA ALA A 14 -15.27 -40.17 -18.52
C ALA A 14 -14.05 -39.33 -18.07
N PRO A 15 -13.65 -39.37 -16.81
CA PRO A 15 -12.41 -38.72 -16.32
C PRO A 15 -11.16 -39.10 -17.11
N SER A 16 -11.08 -40.36 -17.59
CA SER A 16 -10.01 -40.83 -18.45
C SER A 16 -9.88 -40.09 -19.78
N ASP A 17 -10.99 -39.63 -20.33
CA ASP A 17 -11.00 -38.88 -21.60
C ASP A 17 -10.40 -37.50 -21.45
N LEU A 18 -10.61 -36.89 -20.28
CA LEU A 18 -9.94 -35.64 -19.92
C LEU A 18 -8.43 -35.86 -19.80
N LEU A 19 -8.01 -36.88 -19.07
CA LEU A 19 -6.59 -37.23 -18.91
C LEU A 19 -5.92 -37.47 -20.27
N SER A 20 -6.49 -38.32 -21.12
CA SER A 20 -5.93 -38.64 -22.43
C SER A 20 -5.81 -37.39 -23.33
N THR A 21 -6.78 -36.51 -23.30
CA THR A 21 -6.73 -35.27 -24.07
C THR A 21 -5.62 -34.33 -23.58
N PHE A 22 -5.42 -34.21 -22.27
CA PHE A 22 -4.32 -33.42 -21.71
C PHE A 22 -2.94 -34.02 -21.97
N GLN A 23 -2.79 -35.34 -21.85
CA GLN A 23 -1.53 -36.04 -22.14
C GLN A 23 -1.13 -35.88 -23.61
N ALA A 24 -2.10 -35.99 -24.55
CA ALA A 24 -1.85 -35.79 -25.98
C ALA A 24 -1.30 -34.40 -26.33
N HIS A 25 -1.66 -33.35 -25.55
CA HIS A 25 -1.20 -32.00 -25.80
C HIS A 25 0.04 -31.62 -25.01
N SER A 26 0.24 -32.18 -23.81
CA SER A 26 1.36 -31.86 -22.94
C SER A 26 2.61 -32.65 -23.19
N GLN A 27 2.50 -33.78 -23.91
CA GLN A 27 3.56 -34.78 -24.10
C GLN A 27 4.17 -35.30 -22.76
N ALA A 28 3.42 -35.15 -21.66
CA ALA A 28 3.83 -35.53 -20.32
C ALA A 28 2.86 -36.57 -19.74
N ASP A 29 3.35 -37.47 -18.92
CA ASP A 29 2.49 -38.37 -18.15
C ASP A 29 1.83 -37.60 -17.00
N LEU A 30 0.52 -37.40 -17.10
CA LEU A 30 -0.29 -36.72 -16.12
C LEU A 30 -1.06 -37.67 -15.19
N SER A 31 -0.87 -38.98 -15.33
CA SER A 31 -1.58 -40.02 -14.57
C SER A 31 -1.46 -39.79 -13.05
N HIS A 32 -0.29 -39.40 -12.58
CA HIS A 32 -0.05 -39.12 -11.17
C HIS A 32 -0.96 -37.98 -10.63
N TYR A 33 -1.22 -36.97 -11.43
CA TYR A 33 -2.10 -35.85 -11.01
C TYR A 33 -3.55 -36.30 -10.93
N PHE A 34 -4.01 -37.08 -11.85
CA PHE A 34 -5.38 -37.59 -11.84
C PHE A 34 -5.62 -38.55 -10.68
N GLN A 35 -4.64 -39.38 -10.30
CA GLN A 35 -4.71 -40.22 -9.09
C GLN A 35 -4.81 -39.37 -7.79
N LEU A 36 -4.29 -38.15 -7.80
CA LEU A 36 -4.43 -37.26 -6.65
C LEU A 36 -5.84 -36.66 -6.50
N LEU A 37 -6.64 -36.63 -7.59
CA LEU A 37 -8.01 -36.13 -7.56
C LEU A 37 -8.94 -37.05 -6.76
N ASP A 38 -8.61 -38.35 -6.67
CA ASP A 38 -9.38 -39.34 -5.91
C ASP A 38 -9.01 -39.36 -4.42
N LYS A 39 -7.98 -38.60 -4.01
CA LYS A 39 -7.58 -38.50 -2.60
C LYS A 39 -8.25 -37.35 -1.90
N SER A 40 -8.92 -37.64 -0.78
CA SER A 40 -9.47 -36.59 0.09
C SER A 40 -8.33 -35.84 0.80
N GLY A 41 -8.31 -34.53 0.70
CA GLY A 41 -7.35 -33.65 1.39
C GLY A 41 -6.65 -32.66 0.46
N PRO A 42 -5.78 -31.82 1.00
CA PRO A 42 -5.02 -30.88 0.17
C PRO A 42 -4.04 -31.63 -0.72
N LEU A 43 -4.01 -31.30 -2.01
CA LEU A 43 -3.00 -31.77 -2.98
C LEU A 43 -1.66 -31.12 -2.62
N GLN A 44 -0.98 -31.63 -1.61
CA GLN A 44 0.37 -31.19 -1.27
C GLN A 44 1.38 -32.11 -1.96
N PRO A 45 2.34 -31.56 -2.71
CA PRO A 45 3.49 -32.34 -3.09
C PRO A 45 4.21 -32.82 -1.83
N ALA A 46 4.84 -34.00 -1.91
CA ALA A 46 5.66 -34.48 -0.81
C ALA A 46 6.62 -33.40 -0.33
N PRO A 47 6.83 -33.24 1.00
CA PRO A 47 7.70 -32.21 1.50
C PRO A 47 9.08 -32.31 0.86
N ALA A 48 9.51 -31.24 0.22
CA ALA A 48 10.81 -31.19 -0.43
C ALA A 48 11.91 -31.41 0.63
N ARG A 49 12.78 -32.37 0.43
CA ARG A 49 13.93 -32.66 1.30
C ARG A 49 15.16 -31.89 0.82
N GLY A 50 15.80 -31.12 1.73
CA GLY A 50 17.02 -30.35 1.44
C GLY A 50 16.75 -29.00 0.76
N TRP A 51 17.81 -28.23 0.54
CA TRP A 51 17.78 -26.88 0.00
C TRP A 51 18.64 -26.76 -1.26
N LYS A 52 18.23 -25.93 -2.21
CA LYS A 52 18.98 -25.59 -3.42
C LYS A 52 18.93 -24.07 -3.63
N TRP A 53 20.10 -23.48 -3.82
CA TRP A 53 20.21 -22.09 -4.26
C TRP A 53 19.88 -21.97 -5.74
N GLN A 54 19.13 -20.98 -6.13
CA GLN A 54 18.78 -20.73 -7.51
C GLN A 54 18.81 -19.24 -7.81
N LEU A 55 19.66 -18.86 -8.75
CA LEU A 55 19.55 -17.54 -9.39
C LEU A 55 18.34 -17.59 -10.34
N ILE A 56 17.45 -16.61 -10.28
CA ILE A 56 16.36 -16.54 -11.27
C ILE A 56 16.97 -16.20 -12.62
N ASN A 57 17.13 -17.23 -13.45
CA ASN A 57 17.13 -17.12 -14.89
C ASN A 57 15.68 -17.36 -15.32
N GLY A 58 14.91 -16.31 -15.58
CA GLY A 58 13.46 -16.39 -15.86
C GLY A 58 13.03 -17.24 -17.05
N TRP A 59 13.93 -18.00 -17.65
CA TRP A 59 13.74 -18.75 -18.88
C TRP A 59 14.02 -20.25 -18.79
N ASN A 60 14.57 -20.76 -17.69
CA ASN A 60 15.08 -22.16 -17.65
C ASN A 60 14.52 -23.04 -16.52
N ASP A 61 13.48 -22.63 -15.82
CA ASP A 61 12.91 -23.49 -14.77
C ASP A 61 11.92 -24.48 -15.36
N LYS A 62 12.45 -25.60 -15.87
CA LYS A 62 11.66 -26.70 -16.47
C LYS A 62 11.08 -27.68 -15.45
N ASP A 63 11.41 -27.54 -14.16
CA ASP A 63 10.92 -28.45 -13.12
C ASP A 63 9.73 -27.83 -12.35
N PRO A 64 8.48 -28.14 -12.71
CA PRO A 64 7.30 -27.64 -12.04
C PRO A 64 7.14 -28.18 -10.60
N TYR A 65 7.88 -29.25 -10.23
CA TYR A 65 7.81 -29.90 -8.91
C TYR A 65 9.20 -30.17 -8.34
N PRO A 66 9.87 -29.12 -7.84
CA PRO A 66 11.21 -29.31 -7.30
C PRO A 66 11.18 -30.22 -6.08
N THR A 67 11.99 -31.28 -6.12
CA THR A 67 12.20 -32.20 -5.00
C THR A 67 12.97 -31.59 -3.84
N LYS A 68 13.56 -30.39 -4.04
CA LYS A 68 14.30 -29.63 -3.02
C LYS A 68 13.65 -28.25 -2.80
N ASN A 69 13.73 -27.75 -1.58
CA ASN A 69 13.38 -26.37 -1.30
C ASN A 69 14.35 -25.45 -2.04
N ARG A 70 13.82 -24.38 -2.63
CA ARG A 70 14.61 -23.42 -3.40
C ARG A 70 14.76 -22.13 -2.60
N ILE A 71 15.95 -21.57 -2.63
CA ILE A 71 16.22 -20.19 -2.23
C ILE A 71 16.52 -19.43 -3.51
N THR A 72 15.67 -18.45 -3.79
CA THR A 72 15.74 -17.63 -4.98
C THR A 72 16.50 -16.36 -4.68
N LEU A 73 17.47 -16.03 -5.54
CA LEU A 73 18.22 -14.78 -5.53
C LEU A 73 17.83 -13.97 -6.75
N LEU A 74 17.43 -12.72 -6.54
CA LEU A 74 17.07 -11.78 -7.61
C LEU A 74 17.78 -10.44 -7.37
N PRO A 75 18.64 -9.98 -8.29
CA PRO A 75 19.15 -8.62 -8.24
C PRO A 75 18.00 -7.61 -8.26
N ILE A 76 18.05 -6.63 -7.37
CA ILE A 76 17.01 -5.62 -7.25
C ILE A 76 17.61 -4.24 -7.07
N ALA A 77 16.94 -3.24 -7.60
CA ALA A 77 17.26 -1.84 -7.39
C ALA A 77 16.02 -1.09 -6.88
N GLY A 78 16.23 -0.13 -6.03
CA GLY A 78 15.22 0.78 -5.51
C GLY A 78 15.71 2.21 -5.53
N TYR A 79 14.81 3.14 -5.36
CA TYR A 79 15.12 4.56 -5.32
C TYR A 79 14.23 5.28 -4.33
N ASN A 80 14.81 6.15 -3.52
CA ASN A 80 14.12 7.24 -2.83
C ASN A 80 15.05 8.48 -2.77
N GLN A 81 14.48 9.64 -2.54
CA GLN A 81 15.23 10.89 -2.59
C GLN A 81 16.31 11.00 -1.49
N ALA A 82 16.10 10.42 -0.32
CA ALA A 82 17.06 10.48 0.79
C ALA A 82 18.26 9.54 0.58
N ASP A 83 18.02 8.35 0.06
CA ASP A 83 19.01 7.29 -0.15
C ASP A 83 19.61 7.27 -1.57
N SER A 84 18.95 7.92 -2.55
CA SER A 84 19.20 7.83 -4.01
C SER A 84 19.03 6.40 -4.51
N LEU A 85 19.87 5.95 -5.43
CA LEU A 85 19.86 4.58 -5.92
C LEU A 85 20.28 3.62 -4.81
N MET A 86 19.49 2.59 -4.62
CA MET A 86 19.79 1.49 -3.73
C MET A 86 19.88 0.20 -4.55
N THR A 87 20.94 -0.55 -4.37
CA THR A 87 21.14 -1.83 -5.07
C THR A 87 21.31 -2.97 -4.07
N GLY A 88 20.85 -4.14 -4.42
CA GLY A 88 20.93 -5.29 -3.54
C GLY A 88 20.36 -6.56 -4.14
N LEU A 89 19.99 -7.48 -3.27
CA LEU A 89 19.48 -8.79 -3.63
C LEU A 89 18.17 -9.07 -2.88
N ALA A 90 17.16 -9.51 -3.59
CA ALA A 90 16.02 -10.16 -2.96
C ALA A 90 16.34 -11.64 -2.77
N VAL A 91 16.26 -12.11 -1.54
CA VAL A 91 16.50 -13.51 -1.13
C VAL A 91 15.20 -14.05 -0.57
N THR A 92 14.68 -15.15 -1.14
CA THR A 92 13.38 -15.66 -0.75
C THR A 92 13.22 -17.17 -0.98
N ASN A 93 12.33 -17.78 -0.22
CA ASN A 93 11.86 -19.15 -0.46
C ASN A 93 10.47 -19.19 -1.14
N LEU A 94 9.97 -18.05 -1.62
CA LEU A 94 8.67 -17.98 -2.28
C LEU A 94 8.70 -18.80 -3.58
N LYS A 95 7.72 -19.67 -3.73
CA LYS A 95 7.46 -20.48 -4.92
C LYS A 95 5.97 -20.68 -5.10
N LEU A 96 5.54 -21.11 -6.27
CA LEU A 96 4.17 -21.56 -6.50
C LEU A 96 4.12 -23.08 -6.61
N PRO A 97 3.24 -23.79 -5.88
CA PRO A 97 2.37 -23.27 -4.81
C PRO A 97 3.17 -22.77 -3.59
N LEU A 98 2.60 -21.81 -2.87
CA LEU A 98 3.27 -21.18 -1.73
C LEU A 98 3.53 -22.16 -0.58
N ASN A 99 4.72 -22.10 -0.01
CA ASN A 99 5.10 -22.85 1.21
C ASN A 99 4.29 -22.37 2.42
N ASP A 100 4.17 -23.23 3.42
CA ASP A 100 3.59 -22.84 4.70
C ASP A 100 4.49 -21.87 5.47
N LEU A 101 5.80 -22.08 5.47
CA LEU A 101 6.77 -21.08 5.91
C LEU A 101 7.25 -20.27 4.71
N GLN A 102 7.00 -18.96 4.74
CA GLN A 102 7.37 -18.00 3.70
C GLN A 102 8.27 -16.93 4.30
N TRP A 103 9.31 -16.57 3.58
CA TRP A 103 10.15 -15.46 3.97
C TRP A 103 10.75 -14.76 2.76
N LEU A 104 11.02 -13.48 2.94
CA LEU A 104 11.69 -12.61 1.99
C LEU A 104 12.61 -11.67 2.77
N ALA A 105 13.83 -11.49 2.27
CA ALA A 105 14.76 -10.47 2.74
C ALA A 105 15.29 -9.70 1.53
N ILE A 106 15.24 -8.38 1.58
CA ILE A 106 15.75 -7.50 0.52
C ILE A 106 16.71 -6.49 1.16
N PRO A 107 17.97 -6.88 1.44
CA PRO A 107 19.00 -5.93 1.82
C PRO A 107 19.40 -5.07 0.62
N LEU A 108 19.48 -3.76 0.83
CA LEU A 108 19.81 -2.75 -0.17
C LEU A 108 20.91 -1.83 0.35
N TYR A 109 21.97 -1.64 -0.41
CA TYR A 109 22.97 -0.63 -0.13
C TYR A 109 22.60 0.68 -0.80
N ALA A 110 22.49 1.75 -0.02
CA ALA A 110 22.11 3.07 -0.47
C ALA A 110 23.34 3.90 -0.87
N THR A 111 23.37 4.38 -2.11
CA THR A 111 24.53 5.08 -2.66
C THR A 111 24.78 6.46 -2.03
N ARG A 112 23.70 7.17 -1.65
CA ARG A 112 23.79 8.52 -1.07
C ARG A 112 23.99 8.50 0.43
N SER A 113 23.17 7.75 1.15
CA SER A 113 23.24 7.69 2.62
C SER A 113 24.35 6.77 3.13
N LYS A 114 24.91 5.91 2.27
CA LYS A 114 25.94 4.90 2.57
C LYS A 114 25.51 3.93 3.68
N HIS A 115 24.19 3.68 3.78
CA HIS A 115 23.62 2.78 4.78
C HIS A 115 23.04 1.54 4.10
N ILE A 116 22.96 0.45 4.88
CA ILE A 116 22.18 -0.72 4.53
C ILE A 116 20.74 -0.44 4.94
N ASN A 117 19.84 -0.47 3.95
CA ASN A 117 18.41 -0.38 4.07
C ASN A 117 17.78 -1.71 3.69
N GLY A 118 16.47 -1.83 3.80
CA GLY A 118 15.78 -3.00 3.28
C GLY A 118 14.44 -3.26 3.92
N ILE A 119 13.81 -4.28 3.38
CA ILE A 119 12.57 -4.86 3.90
C ILE A 119 12.76 -6.36 4.06
N GLY A 120 12.00 -6.93 4.97
CA GLY A 120 11.93 -8.37 5.13
C GLY A 120 10.64 -8.79 5.78
N PHE A 121 10.24 -10.02 5.52
CA PHE A 121 9.16 -10.64 6.27
C PHE A 121 9.41 -12.14 6.43
N ILE A 122 8.85 -12.70 7.48
CA ILE A 122 8.67 -14.12 7.71
C ILE A 122 7.21 -14.35 8.08
N ASN A 123 6.59 -15.36 7.50
CA ASN A 123 5.21 -15.72 7.75
C ASN A 123 5.08 -17.25 7.82
N HIS A 124 4.44 -17.74 8.88
CA HIS A 124 4.07 -19.15 8.97
C HIS A 124 2.56 -19.30 8.84
N ARG A 125 2.14 -20.23 8.01
CA ARG A 125 0.75 -20.49 7.65
C ARG A 125 0.32 -21.86 8.14
N TRP A 126 -0.77 -21.88 8.89
CA TRP A 126 -1.48 -23.09 9.23
C TRP A 126 -2.79 -23.16 8.45
N ARG A 127 -2.99 -24.27 7.77
CA ARG A 127 -4.28 -24.60 7.18
C ARG A 127 -5.06 -25.45 8.15
N THR A 128 -6.30 -25.04 8.46
CA THR A 128 -7.13 -25.72 9.46
C THR A 128 -8.41 -26.25 8.80
N ASN A 129 -9.07 -27.19 9.44
CA ASN A 129 -10.38 -27.71 9.01
C ASN A 129 -11.56 -27.03 9.74
N GLY A 130 -11.29 -26.12 10.67
CA GLY A 130 -12.27 -25.36 11.43
C GLY A 130 -12.89 -24.18 10.66
N PRO A 131 -13.51 -23.22 11.38
CA PRO A 131 -14.14 -22.04 10.78
C PRO A 131 -13.16 -21.12 10.04
N PHE A 132 -11.90 -21.14 10.43
CA PHE A 132 -10.84 -20.46 9.70
C PHE A 132 -10.15 -21.47 8.78
N LYS A 133 -10.13 -21.18 7.49
CA LYS A 133 -9.38 -22.03 6.53
C LYS A 133 -7.85 -21.86 6.68
N ARG A 134 -7.43 -20.71 7.27
CA ARG A 134 -6.03 -20.34 7.35
C ARG A 134 -5.78 -19.41 8.53
N ILE A 135 -4.69 -19.67 9.23
CA ILE A 135 -4.13 -18.82 10.28
C ILE A 135 -2.71 -18.49 9.83
N ASP A 136 -2.38 -17.22 9.71
CA ASP A 136 -1.04 -16.75 9.38
C ASP A 136 -0.46 -16.00 10.61
N LEU A 137 0.74 -16.37 11.03
CA LEU A 137 1.54 -15.63 12.00
C LEU A 137 2.74 -15.06 11.26
N GLY A 138 2.87 -13.75 11.30
CA GLY A 138 3.88 -13.06 10.52
C GLY A 138 4.63 -11.99 11.29
N LEU A 139 5.82 -11.69 10.80
CA LEU A 139 6.65 -10.59 11.25
C LEU A 139 7.20 -9.88 10.01
N SER A 140 7.01 -8.58 9.91
CA SER A 140 7.67 -7.76 8.91
C SER A 140 8.59 -6.72 9.53
N VAL A 141 9.66 -6.43 8.80
CA VAL A 141 10.67 -5.44 9.18
C VAL A 141 10.96 -4.53 7.99
N ALA A 142 11.21 -3.26 8.27
CA ALA A 142 11.66 -2.31 7.25
C ALA A 142 12.58 -1.27 7.88
N GLN A 143 13.59 -0.84 7.11
CA GLN A 143 14.50 0.21 7.51
C GLN A 143 14.92 1.01 6.29
N PHE A 144 14.70 2.34 6.31
CA PHE A 144 15.09 3.26 5.23
C PHE A 144 15.38 4.64 5.79
N SER A 145 16.09 5.45 5.01
CA SER A 145 16.16 6.87 5.25
C SER A 145 14.91 7.55 4.71
N PHE A 146 14.34 8.45 5.48
CA PHE A 146 13.14 9.19 5.06
C PHE A 146 13.40 10.67 4.83
N ASN A 147 14.48 11.23 5.40
CA ASN A 147 14.87 12.61 5.19
C ASN A 147 16.38 12.78 5.30
N ARG A 148 16.88 13.87 4.75
CA ARG A 148 18.26 14.32 4.89
C ARG A 148 18.26 15.80 5.21
N PHE A 149 18.90 16.16 6.28
CA PHE A 149 19.02 17.53 6.76
C PHE A 149 20.47 17.98 6.69
N THR A 150 20.71 19.13 6.07
CA THR A 150 22.03 19.77 6.09
C THR A 150 21.93 21.00 6.99
N ALA A 151 22.66 20.97 8.09
CA ALA A 151 22.71 22.03 9.07
C ALA A 151 23.46 23.26 8.52
N PRO A 152 23.26 24.46 9.07
CA PRO A 152 23.95 25.68 8.66
C PRO A 152 25.49 25.58 8.75
N ASN A 153 26.01 24.73 9.63
CA ASN A 153 27.45 24.44 9.80
C ASN A 153 27.99 23.45 8.75
N GLY A 154 27.19 23.05 7.75
CA GLY A 154 27.57 22.08 6.73
C GLY A 154 27.44 20.62 7.13
N GLN A 155 27.12 20.31 8.39
CA GLN A 155 26.90 18.94 8.85
C GLN A 155 25.63 18.35 8.19
N THR A 156 25.78 17.18 7.59
CA THR A 156 24.63 16.47 6.99
C THR A 156 24.21 15.30 7.87
N LEU A 157 22.96 15.34 8.29
CA LEU A 157 22.31 14.28 9.08
C LEU A 157 21.33 13.52 8.21
N THR A 158 21.39 12.21 8.25
CA THR A 158 20.40 11.33 7.58
C THR A 158 19.42 10.81 8.61
N LEU A 159 18.14 11.16 8.43
CA LEU A 159 17.06 10.72 9.31
C LEU A 159 16.50 9.40 8.80
N ARG A 160 16.43 8.41 9.68
CA ARG A 160 16.05 7.03 9.36
C ARG A 160 14.89 6.57 10.21
N TYR A 161 14.15 5.62 9.68
CA TYR A 161 13.17 4.86 10.46
C TYR A 161 13.49 3.37 10.42
N ASN A 162 13.14 2.69 11.48
CA ASN A 162 13.00 1.25 11.53
C ASN A 162 11.56 0.89 11.92
N LYS A 163 11.05 -0.18 11.36
CA LYS A 163 9.72 -0.72 11.59
C LYS A 163 9.82 -2.19 11.91
N LEU A 164 9.15 -2.59 12.99
CA LEU A 164 8.92 -3.98 13.34
C LEU A 164 7.40 -4.17 13.45
N ALA A 165 6.85 -5.16 12.78
CA ALA A 165 5.41 -5.36 12.77
C ALA A 165 5.05 -6.86 12.84
N PRO A 166 5.01 -7.46 14.05
CA PRO A 166 4.40 -8.76 14.25
C PRO A 166 2.89 -8.69 14.08
N GLY A 167 2.30 -9.76 13.59
CA GLY A 167 0.86 -9.82 13.41
C GLY A 167 0.33 -11.24 13.23
N ILE A 168 -0.96 -11.37 13.42
CA ILE A 168 -1.73 -12.59 13.19
C ILE A 168 -2.91 -12.29 12.27
N ARG A 169 -3.18 -13.19 11.32
CA ARG A 169 -4.34 -13.10 10.43
C ARG A 169 -5.13 -14.40 10.46
N LEU A 170 -6.43 -14.26 10.69
CA LEU A 170 -7.42 -15.32 10.67
C LEU A 170 -8.28 -15.18 9.42
N THR A 171 -8.17 -16.12 8.46
CA THR A 171 -8.94 -16.09 7.21
C THR A 171 -10.08 -17.09 7.30
N TRP A 172 -11.32 -16.61 7.16
CA TRP A 172 -12.52 -17.45 7.23
C TRP A 172 -12.59 -18.48 6.11
N ARG A 173 -13.21 -19.60 6.44
CA ARG A 173 -13.61 -20.60 5.46
C ARG A 173 -14.95 -20.18 4.87
N GLU A 174 -14.99 -20.04 3.56
CA GLU A 174 -16.26 -19.84 2.85
C GLU A 174 -16.98 -21.20 2.70
N ARG A 175 -18.32 -21.16 2.65
CA ARG A 175 -19.14 -22.39 2.52
C ARG A 175 -18.86 -23.13 1.21
N ASP A 176 -18.64 -22.39 0.12
CA ASP A 176 -18.33 -22.92 -1.19
C ASP A 176 -16.86 -22.63 -1.54
N ALA A 177 -16.12 -23.68 -1.95
CA ALA A 177 -14.74 -23.55 -2.41
C ALA A 177 -14.59 -22.67 -3.67
N ARG A 178 -15.66 -22.50 -4.46
CA ARG A 178 -15.72 -21.60 -5.64
C ARG A 178 -16.11 -20.17 -5.30
N SER A 179 -16.39 -19.88 -4.03
CA SER A 179 -16.81 -18.55 -3.59
C SER A 179 -15.77 -17.49 -4.00
N SER A 180 -16.24 -16.41 -4.59
CA SER A 180 -15.42 -15.22 -4.86
C SER A 180 -15.22 -14.34 -3.62
N GLN A 181 -15.85 -14.71 -2.49
CA GLN A 181 -15.72 -14.00 -1.22
C GLN A 181 -14.41 -14.35 -0.52
N HIS A 182 -13.86 -13.36 0.15
CA HIS A 182 -12.67 -13.49 1.00
C HIS A 182 -12.83 -12.60 2.23
N ARG A 183 -12.75 -13.21 3.42
CA ARG A 183 -12.88 -12.50 4.70
C ARG A 183 -11.71 -12.83 5.59
N PHE A 184 -11.16 -11.83 6.25
CA PHE A 184 -10.13 -12.04 7.26
C PHE A 184 -10.19 -10.99 8.37
N LEU A 185 -9.71 -11.39 9.54
CA LEU A 185 -9.38 -10.51 10.66
C LEU A 185 -7.89 -10.54 10.87
N GLN A 186 -7.28 -9.37 11.00
CA GLN A 186 -5.85 -9.22 11.21
C GLN A 186 -5.59 -8.31 12.38
N PHE A 187 -4.71 -8.74 13.27
CA PHE A 187 -4.12 -7.89 14.30
C PHE A 187 -2.66 -7.67 13.96
N THR A 188 -2.17 -6.43 14.08
CA THR A 188 -0.78 -6.06 13.86
C THR A 188 -0.34 -5.09 14.94
N ALA A 189 0.80 -5.37 15.56
CA ALA A 189 1.46 -4.48 16.50
C ALA A 189 2.66 -3.83 15.82
N PHE A 190 2.62 -2.52 15.61
CA PHE A 190 3.73 -1.78 15.02
C PHE A 190 4.61 -1.19 16.10
N SER A 191 5.91 -1.39 15.98
CA SER A 191 6.94 -0.68 16.74
C SER A 191 7.82 0.08 15.76
N PHE A 192 7.97 1.37 15.98
CA PHE A 192 8.76 2.23 15.13
C PHE A 192 9.87 2.89 15.97
N GLY A 193 11.07 2.95 15.39
CA GLY A 193 12.13 3.84 15.83
C GLY A 193 12.38 4.88 14.75
N GLU A 194 12.27 6.15 15.07
CA GLU A 194 12.38 7.25 14.12
C GLU A 194 13.47 8.21 14.56
N SER A 195 14.44 8.47 13.68
CA SER A 195 15.46 9.46 13.95
C SER A 195 14.89 10.86 13.75
N GLY A 196 15.03 11.69 14.77
CA GLY A 196 14.88 13.13 14.71
C GLY A 196 16.23 13.82 14.81
N TYR A 197 16.27 15.13 14.64
CA TYR A 197 17.46 15.91 14.96
C TYR A 197 17.16 16.81 16.17
N ARG A 198 18.17 16.93 17.03
CA ARG A 198 18.13 17.81 18.19
C ARG A 198 19.26 18.80 18.08
N PHE A 199 18.93 20.07 18.24
CA PHE A 199 19.93 21.12 18.38
C PHE A 199 20.50 21.08 19.78
N GLN A 200 21.84 21.09 19.90
CA GLN A 200 22.58 21.24 21.16
C GLN A 200 23.52 22.41 21.06
N ARG A 201 23.64 23.11 22.15
CA ARG A 201 24.60 24.20 22.33
C ARG A 201 25.45 23.91 23.55
N ASP A 202 26.75 23.67 23.32
CA ASP A 202 27.73 23.60 24.39
C ASP A 202 28.31 24.99 24.62
N THR A 203 28.39 25.37 25.87
CA THR A 203 28.96 26.62 26.29
C THR A 203 30.31 26.33 26.95
N LEU A 204 31.40 26.76 26.32
CA LEU A 204 32.75 26.67 26.86
C LEU A 204 33.10 28.06 27.41
N VAL A 205 33.30 28.12 28.72
CA VAL A 205 33.76 29.33 29.41
C VAL A 205 35.26 29.15 29.71
N GLN A 206 36.10 29.95 29.04
CA GLN A 206 37.54 30.01 29.27
C GLN A 206 37.87 31.42 29.80
N GLY A 207 37.93 31.55 31.14
CA GLY A 207 38.14 32.85 31.78
C GLY A 207 36.96 33.79 31.53
N VAL A 208 37.22 34.92 30.86
CA VAL A 208 36.19 35.92 30.54
C VAL A 208 35.50 35.62 29.18
N ASP A 209 36.09 34.76 28.35
CA ASP A 209 35.58 34.43 27.02
C ASP A 209 34.61 33.25 27.06
N THR A 210 33.43 33.46 26.47
CA THR A 210 32.41 32.44 26.34
C THR A 210 32.26 32.06 24.86
N THR A 211 32.62 30.81 24.50
CA THR A 211 32.42 30.29 23.15
C THR A 211 31.25 29.34 23.14
N PHE A 212 30.41 29.48 22.11
CA PHE A 212 29.27 28.62 21.88
C PHE A 212 29.54 27.64 20.72
N ASN A 213 29.54 26.37 21.03
CA ASN A 213 29.63 25.33 20.01
C ASN A 213 28.19 24.79 19.71
N ASN A 214 27.69 25.11 18.56
CA ASN A 214 26.35 24.69 18.12
C ASN A 214 26.47 23.46 17.21
N TYR A 215 25.81 22.37 17.57
CA TYR A 215 25.81 21.16 16.77
C TYR A 215 24.44 20.47 16.80
N TYR A 216 24.18 19.63 15.77
CA TYR A 216 22.99 18.84 15.68
C TYR A 216 23.32 17.37 15.93
N GLN A 217 22.52 16.72 16.74
CA GLN A 217 22.60 15.27 16.99
C GLN A 217 21.33 14.57 16.52
N THR A 218 21.46 13.32 16.12
CA THR A 218 20.32 12.45 15.86
C THR A 218 19.85 11.83 17.16
N GLN A 219 18.55 11.93 17.43
CA GLN A 219 17.89 11.23 18.51
C GLN A 219 16.85 10.29 17.92
N THR A 220 16.77 9.06 18.45
CA THR A 220 15.75 8.09 18.00
C THR A 220 14.59 8.06 18.98
N ASP A 221 13.42 8.45 18.49
CA ASP A 221 12.16 8.34 19.20
C ASP A 221 11.48 7.01 18.89
N ARG A 222 10.89 6.39 19.91
CA ARG A 222 10.15 5.13 19.78
C ARG A 222 8.66 5.38 19.94
N ARG A 223 7.85 4.73 19.10
CA ARG A 223 6.39 4.74 19.22
C ARG A 223 5.79 3.39 18.86
N GLN A 224 4.62 3.14 19.39
CA GLN A 224 3.85 1.92 19.14
C GLN A 224 2.47 2.28 18.59
N LEU A 225 1.94 1.39 17.75
CA LEU A 225 0.60 1.47 17.20
C LEU A 225 0.04 0.05 17.08
N PHE A 226 -1.13 -0.18 17.65
CA PHE A 226 -1.85 -1.43 17.50
C PHE A 226 -2.97 -1.26 16.48
N GLN A 227 -3.13 -2.23 15.60
CA GLN A 227 -4.13 -2.17 14.54
C GLN A 227 -4.91 -3.48 14.48
N LEU A 228 -6.24 -3.37 14.56
CA LEU A 228 -7.17 -4.43 14.25
C LEU A 228 -7.87 -4.10 12.94
N ARG A 229 -7.87 -5.05 11.99
CA ARG A 229 -8.38 -4.85 10.64
C ARG A 229 -9.25 -6.04 10.23
N TYR A 230 -10.50 -5.76 9.90
CA TYR A 230 -11.42 -6.72 9.31
C TYR A 230 -11.65 -6.37 7.85
N VAL A 231 -11.51 -7.34 6.97
CA VAL A 231 -11.74 -7.17 5.53
C VAL A 231 -12.77 -8.18 5.07
N TRP A 232 -13.72 -7.70 4.30
CA TRP A 232 -14.68 -8.49 3.56
C TRP A 232 -14.71 -8.02 2.12
N GLU A 233 -14.31 -8.89 1.21
CA GLU A 233 -14.30 -8.60 -0.21
C GLU A 233 -15.00 -9.69 -1.02
N ASN A 234 -15.57 -9.28 -2.14
CA ASN A 234 -16.13 -10.18 -3.15
C ASN A 234 -15.54 -9.81 -4.52
N GLY A 235 -14.63 -10.65 -5.00
CA GLY A 235 -13.94 -10.48 -6.28
C GLY A 235 -14.71 -11.05 -7.46
N ARG A 236 -16.06 -10.99 -7.43
CA ARG A 236 -16.91 -11.40 -8.56
C ARG A 236 -16.64 -10.55 -9.80
N VAL A 237 -16.93 -11.09 -10.98
CA VAL A 237 -16.64 -10.44 -12.25
C VAL A 237 -17.44 -9.13 -12.42
N LEU A 238 -18.72 -9.16 -12.05
CA LEU A 238 -19.59 -7.99 -12.09
C LEU A 238 -19.81 -7.45 -10.68
N TYR A 239 -19.67 -6.13 -10.55
CA TYR A 239 -19.92 -5.40 -9.30
C TYR A 239 -19.08 -5.90 -8.11
N PRO A 240 -17.75 -6.07 -8.25
CA PRO A 240 -16.90 -6.43 -7.13
C PRO A 240 -16.94 -5.36 -6.05
N PHE A 241 -16.79 -5.80 -4.78
CA PHE A 241 -16.75 -4.88 -3.65
C PHE A 241 -15.71 -5.31 -2.62
N ARG A 242 -15.28 -4.35 -1.80
CA ARG A 242 -14.42 -4.57 -0.64
C ARG A 242 -14.82 -3.61 0.47
N TRP A 243 -15.03 -4.15 1.65
CA TRP A 243 -15.21 -3.40 2.88
C TRP A 243 -14.03 -3.66 3.82
N GLU A 244 -13.55 -2.61 4.44
CA GLU A 244 -12.48 -2.68 5.43
C GLU A 244 -12.87 -1.86 6.64
N ALA A 245 -13.08 -2.54 7.78
CA ALA A 245 -13.20 -1.94 9.10
C ALA A 245 -11.84 -2.05 9.80
N LYS A 246 -11.32 -0.92 10.27
CA LYS A 246 -10.02 -0.85 10.91
C LYS A 246 -10.11 -0.01 12.19
N ALA A 247 -9.53 -0.50 13.26
CA ALA A 247 -9.33 0.24 14.50
C ALA A 247 -7.84 0.34 14.79
N GLU A 248 -7.35 1.54 15.00
CA GLU A 248 -5.98 1.82 15.41
C GLU A 248 -5.99 2.39 16.82
N MET A 249 -5.07 1.91 17.65
CA MET A 249 -4.90 2.32 19.04
C MET A 249 -3.44 2.71 19.30
N SER A 250 -3.24 3.84 19.94
CA SER A 250 -1.97 4.32 20.46
C SER A 250 -2.21 4.85 21.89
N ASP A 251 -1.22 5.49 22.50
CA ASP A 251 -1.20 5.81 23.93
C ASP A 251 -2.46 6.49 24.47
N ARG A 252 -3.13 7.34 23.65
CA ARG A 252 -4.24 8.19 24.10
C ARG A 252 -5.44 8.24 23.21
N PHE A 253 -5.52 7.38 22.20
CA PHE A 253 -6.67 7.36 21.31
C PHE A 253 -6.96 5.96 20.75
N ILE A 254 -8.22 5.79 20.37
CA ILE A 254 -8.68 4.72 19.48
C ILE A 254 -9.28 5.41 18.25
N ARG A 255 -8.85 4.98 17.06
CA ARG A 255 -9.30 5.53 15.79
C ARG A 255 -9.95 4.44 14.92
N PRO A 256 -11.27 4.20 15.04
CA PRO A 256 -11.99 3.35 14.12
C PRO A 256 -12.19 4.06 12.77
N THR A 257 -12.08 3.29 11.70
CA THR A 257 -12.35 3.71 10.34
C THR A 257 -13.07 2.62 9.58
N LEU A 258 -13.94 3.03 8.65
CA LEU A 258 -14.63 2.15 7.72
C LEU A 258 -14.36 2.64 6.29
N THR A 259 -13.87 1.77 5.43
CA THR A 259 -13.64 2.06 4.01
C THR A 259 -14.39 1.04 3.16
N GLY A 260 -15.21 1.53 2.23
CA GLY A 260 -15.92 0.71 1.26
C GLY A 260 -15.45 1.02 -0.16
N HIS A 261 -15.25 0.00 -0.96
CA HIS A 261 -15.01 0.09 -2.39
C HIS A 261 -16.06 -0.70 -3.13
N TYR A 262 -16.63 -0.12 -4.16
CA TYR A 262 -17.59 -0.76 -5.05
C TYR A 262 -17.28 -0.38 -6.49
N PHE A 263 -17.40 -1.33 -7.41
CA PHE A 263 -17.23 -1.07 -8.83
C PHE A 263 -18.50 -1.40 -9.59
N PHE A 264 -19.08 -0.40 -10.22
CA PHE A 264 -20.22 -0.54 -11.11
C PHE A 264 -19.72 -0.73 -12.54
N ASN A 265 -19.96 -1.90 -13.11
CA ASN A 265 -19.60 -2.18 -14.48
C ASN A 265 -20.57 -1.47 -15.44
N TYR A 266 -20.04 -0.81 -16.46
CA TYR A 266 -20.85 -0.28 -17.55
C TYR A 266 -21.10 -1.35 -18.62
N PRO A 267 -22.23 -1.30 -19.35
CA PRO A 267 -22.58 -2.32 -20.35
C PRO A 267 -21.56 -2.46 -21.49
N LYS A 268 -20.91 -1.35 -21.90
CA LYS A 268 -20.00 -1.29 -23.06
C LYS A 268 -18.51 -1.28 -22.71
N LYS A 269 -18.08 -1.65 -21.54
CA LYS A 269 -16.73 -1.58 -20.95
C LYS A 269 -16.55 -0.39 -20.01
N GLY A 270 -15.53 -0.51 -19.14
CA GLY A 270 -15.27 0.48 -18.10
C GLY A 270 -16.27 0.39 -16.95
N GLY A 271 -16.35 1.43 -16.14
CA GLY A 271 -17.25 1.47 -15.01
C GLY A 271 -16.99 2.64 -14.08
N LEU A 272 -17.77 2.68 -13.00
CA LEU A 272 -17.67 3.67 -11.94
C LEU A 272 -17.09 3.00 -10.69
N HIS A 273 -15.94 3.48 -10.28
CA HIS A 273 -15.36 3.17 -8.97
C HIS A 273 -15.96 4.12 -7.93
N VAL A 274 -16.54 3.56 -6.90
CA VAL A 274 -17.07 4.28 -5.74
C VAL A 274 -16.25 3.87 -4.53
N ARG A 275 -15.69 4.84 -3.83
CA ARG A 275 -15.03 4.64 -2.53
C ARG A 275 -15.72 5.51 -1.49
N MET A 276 -16.10 4.91 -0.37
CA MET A 276 -16.64 5.60 0.80
C MET A 276 -15.67 5.45 1.96
N PHE A 277 -15.52 6.49 2.74
CA PHE A 277 -14.71 6.48 3.95
C PHE A 277 -15.44 7.18 5.08
N GLY A 278 -15.40 6.59 6.26
CA GLY A 278 -15.82 7.19 7.51
C GLY A 278 -14.81 6.87 8.60
N GLY A 279 -14.48 7.84 9.44
CA GLY A 279 -13.56 7.62 10.54
C GLY A 279 -13.81 8.61 11.68
N ALA A 280 -13.44 8.23 12.90
CA ALA A 280 -13.56 9.06 14.08
C ALA A 280 -12.40 8.80 15.05
N PHE A 281 -12.17 9.75 15.95
CA PHE A 281 -11.26 9.63 17.08
C PHE A 281 -12.03 9.52 18.39
N PHE A 282 -11.65 8.57 19.22
CA PHE A 282 -12.06 8.44 20.62
C PHE A 282 -10.84 8.56 21.49
N TYR A 283 -10.78 9.61 22.29
CA TYR A 283 -9.66 9.87 23.19
C TYR A 283 -9.86 9.13 24.51
N THR A 284 -8.82 8.45 24.99
CA THR A 284 -8.82 7.67 26.24
C THR A 284 -8.41 8.51 27.46
N GLY A 285 -8.30 9.83 27.31
CA GLY A 285 -7.96 10.80 28.34
C GLY A 285 -8.42 12.21 27.99
N SER A 286 -8.00 13.21 28.78
CA SER A 286 -8.33 14.61 28.51
C SER A 286 -7.66 15.05 27.18
N LYS A 287 -8.46 15.66 26.32
CA LYS A 287 -8.00 16.22 25.03
C LYS A 287 -7.31 17.58 25.29
N THR A 288 -6.04 17.56 25.66
CA THR A 288 -5.28 18.79 25.88
C THR A 288 -4.74 19.37 24.58
N ILE A 289 -4.38 20.67 24.56
CA ILE A 289 -3.71 21.30 23.42
C ILE A 289 -2.40 20.58 23.09
N GLN A 290 -1.65 20.14 24.09
CA GLN A 290 -0.43 19.37 23.90
C GLN A 290 -0.68 18.01 23.24
N ASP A 291 -1.81 17.35 23.53
CA ASP A 291 -2.20 16.09 22.90
C ASP A 291 -2.55 16.30 21.43
N ARG A 292 -3.18 17.43 21.09
CA ARG A 292 -3.42 17.80 19.69
C ARG A 292 -2.12 17.96 18.91
N TYR A 293 -1.09 18.59 19.48
CA TYR A 293 0.22 18.74 18.84
C TYR A 293 0.96 17.40 18.71
N ARG A 294 0.95 16.54 19.72
CA ARG A 294 1.58 15.21 19.67
C ARG A 294 0.92 14.30 18.67
N GLN A 295 -0.40 14.48 18.43
CA GLN A 295 -1.17 13.66 17.51
C GLN A 295 -1.27 14.23 16.08
N VAL A 296 -0.50 15.27 15.76
CA VAL A 296 -0.42 15.83 14.39
C VAL A 296 -0.25 14.76 13.33
N ARG A 297 0.43 13.68 13.65
CA ARG A 297 0.72 12.54 12.78
C ARG A 297 -0.50 11.67 12.46
N TYR A 298 -1.44 11.54 13.39
CA TYR A 298 -2.55 10.57 13.31
C TYR A 298 -3.90 11.17 12.90
N HIS A 299 -3.96 12.42 12.53
CA HIS A 299 -5.22 13.07 12.14
C HIS A 299 -5.88 12.38 10.94
N LEU A 300 -7.20 12.46 10.89
CA LEU A 300 -7.99 12.16 9.70
C LEU A 300 -7.79 13.30 8.69
N GLN A 301 -7.59 12.96 7.44
CA GLN A 301 -7.32 13.93 6.38
C GLN A 301 -8.29 13.78 5.22
N MET A 302 -8.88 14.89 4.77
CA MET A 302 -9.72 14.93 3.57
C MET A 302 -8.85 14.75 2.32
N GLY A 303 -7.78 15.55 2.20
CA GLY A 303 -6.78 15.39 1.15
C GLY A 303 -6.04 14.06 1.29
N ALA A 304 -5.68 13.45 0.17
CA ALA A 304 -4.87 12.23 0.20
C ALA A 304 -3.50 12.51 0.85
N PRO A 305 -3.08 11.70 1.84
CA PRO A 305 -1.83 11.91 2.54
C PRO A 305 -0.60 11.81 1.63
N THR A 306 0.40 12.63 1.93
CA THR A 306 1.73 12.59 1.31
C THR A 306 2.69 11.67 2.06
N GLY A 307 3.93 11.58 1.61
CA GLY A 307 4.92 10.70 2.23
C GLY A 307 5.21 11.02 3.70
N SER A 308 5.29 12.30 4.06
CA SER A 308 5.50 12.75 5.46
C SER A 308 4.34 12.37 6.40
N GLN A 309 3.16 12.12 5.84
CA GLN A 309 1.95 11.78 6.57
C GLN A 309 1.69 10.26 6.63
N ASP A 310 2.55 9.44 6.00
CA ASP A 310 2.49 7.97 6.10
C ASP A 310 3.14 7.48 7.41
N TYR A 311 2.41 7.56 8.50
CA TYR A 311 2.89 7.23 9.84
C TYR A 311 3.13 5.73 10.07
N THR A 312 2.70 4.85 9.17
CA THR A 312 2.96 3.41 9.26
C THR A 312 4.13 2.95 8.39
N TYR A 313 4.70 3.83 7.58
CA TYR A 313 5.77 3.50 6.64
C TYR A 313 5.43 2.27 5.77
N SER A 314 4.15 2.15 5.39
CA SER A 314 3.66 0.99 4.64
C SER A 314 3.58 1.24 3.15
N ASN A 315 3.74 2.48 2.69
CA ASN A 315 3.68 2.85 1.28
C ASN A 315 5.05 3.29 0.76
N TYR A 316 5.27 3.05 -0.53
CA TYR A 316 6.44 3.54 -1.22
C TYR A 316 6.27 5.01 -1.63
N PHE A 317 7.27 5.83 -1.36
CA PHE A 317 7.34 7.23 -1.78
C PHE A 317 8.71 7.56 -2.33
N ILE A 318 8.73 8.18 -3.52
CA ILE A 318 9.96 8.67 -4.15
C ILE A 318 10.62 9.75 -3.27
N GLY A 319 9.81 10.69 -2.76
CA GLY A 319 10.23 11.78 -1.89
C GLY A 319 9.39 11.85 -0.62
N ARG A 320 9.61 10.91 0.32
CA ARG A 320 8.80 10.78 1.55
C ARG A 320 8.68 12.08 2.34
N SER A 321 9.76 12.85 2.43
CA SER A 321 9.83 14.13 3.15
C SER A 321 10.07 15.33 2.23
N ALA A 322 9.82 15.17 0.93
CA ALA A 322 9.96 16.26 -0.02
C ALA A 322 8.76 17.22 0.09
N TYR A 323 9.04 18.51 0.21
CA TYR A 323 8.02 19.58 0.22
C TYR A 323 7.80 20.17 -1.16
N GLU A 324 8.83 20.14 -2.02
CA GLU A 324 8.83 20.77 -3.33
C GLU A 324 9.23 19.80 -4.44
N GLY A 325 8.95 20.20 -5.66
CA GLY A 325 9.26 19.41 -6.85
C GLY A 325 8.34 18.22 -7.05
N PHE A 326 8.57 17.48 -8.12
CA PHE A 326 7.74 16.35 -8.56
C PHE A 326 7.57 15.27 -7.46
N ALA A 327 8.65 14.90 -6.77
CA ALA A 327 8.62 13.86 -5.74
C ALA A 327 7.68 14.18 -4.57
N SER A 328 7.43 15.46 -4.32
CA SER A 328 6.52 15.91 -3.27
C SER A 328 5.03 15.79 -3.64
N GLN A 329 4.72 15.57 -4.91
CA GLN A 329 3.34 15.49 -5.42
C GLN A 329 2.76 14.06 -5.30
N GLN A 330 3.56 13.11 -4.82
CA GLN A 330 3.08 11.75 -4.59
C GLN A 330 2.14 11.69 -3.38
N ILE A 331 0.96 11.13 -3.59
CA ILE A 331 -0.08 10.91 -2.59
C ILE A 331 -0.41 9.43 -2.47
N MET A 332 -1.10 9.03 -1.40
CA MET A 332 -1.61 7.69 -1.21
C MET A 332 -3.12 7.70 -0.94
N GLU A 333 -3.80 6.60 -1.28
CA GLU A 333 -5.22 6.41 -1.01
C GLU A 333 -5.44 5.99 0.43
N ARG A 334 -5.67 6.95 1.31
CA ARG A 334 -6.01 6.75 2.73
C ARG A 334 -6.92 7.88 3.21
N ASP A 335 -7.70 7.62 4.25
CA ASP A 335 -8.68 8.52 4.85
C ASP A 335 -9.64 9.10 3.78
N GLY A 336 -9.81 10.40 3.66
CA GLY A 336 -10.68 11.02 2.67
C GLY A 336 -10.21 10.87 1.22
N ALA A 337 -8.92 10.69 1.02
CA ALA A 337 -8.28 10.39 -0.27
C ALA A 337 -8.64 11.33 -1.43
N PHE A 338 -8.91 12.61 -1.17
CA PHE A 338 -9.08 13.59 -2.22
C PHE A 338 -7.79 13.76 -3.02
N LYS A 339 -7.89 13.83 -4.33
CA LYS A 339 -6.75 13.86 -5.26
C LYS A 339 -6.10 15.25 -5.32
N ILE A 340 -5.94 15.87 -4.17
CA ILE A 340 -5.24 17.13 -3.97
C ILE A 340 -4.37 17.05 -2.72
N ARG A 341 -3.16 17.58 -2.80
CA ARG A 341 -2.28 17.69 -1.61
C ARG A 341 -2.53 19.00 -0.88
N THR A 342 -2.43 18.97 0.43
CA THR A 342 -2.64 20.16 1.30
C THR A 342 -1.61 20.26 2.42
N ASP A 343 -0.52 19.52 2.35
CA ASP A 343 0.48 19.35 3.41
C ASP A 343 1.47 20.51 3.54
N ARG A 344 1.47 21.46 2.58
CA ARG A 344 2.39 22.64 2.58
C ARG A 344 1.95 23.76 3.52
N LEU A 345 0.76 23.68 4.09
CA LEU A 345 0.28 24.58 5.12
C LEU A 345 0.54 24.02 6.53
N ALA A 346 0.81 24.90 7.48
CA ALA A 346 0.93 24.53 8.89
C ALA A 346 -0.38 23.90 9.43
N SER A 347 -1.53 24.37 8.93
CA SER A 347 -2.84 23.77 9.19
C SER A 347 -3.47 23.32 7.86
N PRO A 348 -3.30 22.06 7.45
CA PRO A 348 -3.85 21.54 6.21
C PRO A 348 -5.37 21.61 6.15
N VAL A 349 -5.92 22.03 5.01
CA VAL A 349 -7.36 22.06 4.77
C VAL A 349 -7.96 20.64 4.84
N GLY A 350 -9.09 20.52 5.54
CA GLY A 350 -9.81 19.25 5.67
C GLY A 350 -9.17 18.26 6.65
N ARG A 351 -8.34 18.72 7.58
CA ARG A 351 -7.78 17.93 8.66
C ARG A 351 -8.75 17.89 9.84
N SER A 352 -8.95 16.71 10.42
CA SER A 352 -9.83 16.51 11.59
C SER A 352 -9.19 15.62 12.63
N ASP A 353 -9.35 16.00 13.89
CA ASP A 353 -9.01 15.19 15.05
C ASP A 353 -10.26 14.66 15.77
N ASP A 354 -11.41 14.71 15.11
CA ASP A 354 -12.73 14.30 15.59
C ASP A 354 -13.31 13.23 14.64
N TRP A 355 -14.07 13.62 13.63
CA TRP A 355 -14.61 12.69 12.64
C TRP A 355 -14.46 13.24 11.21
N LEU A 356 -14.51 12.33 10.25
CA LEU A 356 -14.43 12.64 8.82
C LEU A 356 -15.21 11.62 8.00
N PHE A 357 -15.95 12.11 7.02
CA PHE A 357 -16.62 11.34 5.99
C PHE A 357 -16.20 11.80 4.60
N ALA A 358 -15.99 10.87 3.67
CA ALA A 358 -15.66 11.17 2.29
C ALA A 358 -16.23 10.15 1.32
N LEU A 359 -16.61 10.63 0.15
CA LEU A 359 -17.02 9.86 -1.02
C LEU A 359 -16.13 10.22 -2.20
N ASN A 360 -15.52 9.21 -2.81
CA ASN A 360 -14.67 9.35 -3.99
C ASN A 360 -15.30 8.58 -5.15
N LEU A 361 -15.43 9.22 -6.28
CA LEU A 361 -15.97 8.67 -7.52
C LEU A 361 -14.90 8.75 -8.61
N SER A 362 -14.70 7.68 -9.40
CA SER A 362 -13.88 7.69 -10.60
C SER A 362 -14.58 6.91 -11.70
N SER A 363 -14.96 7.60 -12.77
CA SER A 363 -15.70 7.05 -13.90
C SER A 363 -14.84 6.98 -15.15
N SER A 364 -14.86 5.83 -15.83
CA SER A 364 -14.22 5.66 -17.13
C SER A 364 -14.88 6.53 -18.17
N ILE A 365 -14.07 7.19 -19.00
CA ILE A 365 -14.54 7.88 -20.21
C ILE A 365 -14.58 6.86 -21.36
N PRO A 366 -15.68 6.74 -22.11
CA PRO A 366 -15.74 5.90 -23.29
C PRO A 366 -14.64 6.25 -24.30
N ASP A 367 -14.11 5.25 -25.01
CA ASP A 367 -12.99 5.44 -25.94
C ASP A 367 -13.31 6.51 -26.99
N ASN A 368 -14.53 6.56 -27.52
CA ASN A 368 -14.96 7.55 -28.53
C ASN A 368 -15.02 9.00 -28.02
N LEU A 369 -15.00 9.22 -26.72
CA LEU A 369 -14.98 10.55 -26.08
C LEU A 369 -13.60 10.88 -25.47
N ASN A 370 -12.65 9.97 -25.54
CA ASN A 370 -11.33 10.15 -24.98
C ASN A 370 -10.44 10.98 -25.94
N PRO A 371 -10.07 12.23 -25.61
CA PRO A 371 -9.25 13.06 -26.48
C PRO A 371 -7.82 12.51 -26.68
N LEU A 372 -7.37 11.60 -25.84
CA LEU A 372 -6.05 10.99 -25.92
C LEU A 372 -5.98 9.85 -26.97
N GLN A 373 -7.09 9.55 -27.67
CA GLN A 373 -7.11 8.57 -28.78
C GLN A 373 -6.23 8.99 -29.98
N VAL A 374 -5.91 10.27 -30.09
CA VAL A 374 -5.02 10.79 -31.15
C VAL A 374 -3.58 10.24 -31.01
N LEU A 375 -3.22 9.75 -29.83
CA LEU A 375 -1.90 9.20 -29.57
C LEU A 375 -1.74 7.78 -30.16
N PRO A 376 -0.54 7.37 -30.60
CA PRO A 376 -0.31 6.05 -31.18
C PRO A 376 -0.45 4.88 -30.17
N PHE A 377 -0.71 5.19 -28.92
CA PHE A 377 -0.94 4.22 -27.83
C PHE A 377 -2.18 4.61 -27.02
N ARG A 378 -2.91 3.61 -26.52
CA ARG A 378 -4.14 3.83 -25.77
C ARG A 378 -3.82 4.26 -24.33
N ILE A 379 -4.17 5.50 -24.00
CA ILE A 379 -4.15 6.01 -22.64
C ILE A 379 -5.60 6.05 -22.13
N PRO A 380 -5.94 5.24 -21.12
CA PRO A 380 -7.26 5.32 -20.51
C PRO A 380 -7.40 6.66 -19.77
N LEU A 381 -8.54 7.30 -19.92
CA LEU A 381 -8.89 8.53 -19.22
C LEU A 381 -10.11 8.31 -18.35
N GLN A 382 -10.11 8.88 -17.16
CA GLN A 382 -11.21 8.84 -16.21
C GLN A 382 -11.51 10.25 -15.71
N VAL A 383 -12.74 10.51 -15.32
CA VAL A 383 -13.12 11.67 -14.52
C VAL A 383 -13.24 11.25 -13.08
N PHE A 384 -12.79 12.08 -12.16
CA PHE A 384 -13.01 11.86 -10.74
C PHE A 384 -13.76 13.01 -10.09
N ALA A 385 -14.49 12.70 -9.02
CA ALA A 385 -15.13 13.66 -8.14
C ALA A 385 -15.04 13.15 -6.70
N ASP A 386 -14.50 13.96 -5.82
CA ASP A 386 -14.39 13.71 -4.40
C ASP A 386 -15.23 14.72 -3.63
N ILE A 387 -16.04 14.28 -2.67
CA ILE A 387 -16.83 15.12 -1.79
C ILE A 387 -16.74 14.60 -0.36
N GLY A 388 -16.66 15.49 0.61
CA GLY A 388 -16.56 15.08 2.01
C GLY A 388 -16.83 16.18 3.02
N THR A 389 -16.92 15.80 4.27
CA THR A 389 -17.18 16.66 5.40
C THR A 389 -16.46 16.15 6.65
N SER A 390 -16.26 17.00 7.64
CA SER A 390 -15.56 16.64 8.88
C SER A 390 -16.06 17.47 10.06
N GLY A 391 -15.79 17.02 11.29
CA GLY A 391 -16.15 17.77 12.49
C GLY A 391 -15.69 19.23 12.46
N ALA A 392 -14.51 19.51 11.92
CA ALA A 392 -13.96 20.86 11.82
C ALA A 392 -14.81 21.80 10.94
N THR A 393 -15.47 21.29 9.89
CA THR A 393 -16.30 22.11 8.98
C THR A 393 -17.69 22.43 9.54
N TRP A 394 -18.08 21.81 10.66
CA TRP A 394 -19.37 22.03 11.33
C TRP A 394 -19.24 22.89 12.58
N ASN A 395 -18.03 23.30 12.95
CA ASN A 395 -17.84 24.23 14.06
C ASN A 395 -18.36 25.62 13.70
N ALA A 396 -18.96 26.29 14.68
CA ALA A 396 -19.57 27.64 14.50
C ALA A 396 -18.57 28.71 14.02
N THR A 397 -17.27 28.51 14.29
CA THR A 397 -16.17 29.39 13.89
C THR A 397 -15.55 29.04 12.54
N SER A 398 -16.10 28.03 11.83
CA SER A 398 -15.54 27.58 10.56
C SER A 398 -15.91 28.58 9.45
N GLU A 399 -14.90 29.19 8.85
CA GLU A 399 -15.04 30.04 7.65
C GLU A 399 -15.19 29.17 6.37
N THR A 400 -15.04 27.85 6.48
CA THR A 400 -15.16 26.91 5.37
C THR A 400 -16.59 26.43 5.22
N GLY A 401 -17.05 26.20 3.98
CA GLY A 401 -18.33 25.54 3.74
C GLY A 401 -18.34 24.14 4.36
N ARG A 402 -19.53 23.64 4.75
CA ARG A 402 -19.72 22.33 5.40
C ARG A 402 -19.23 21.16 4.55
N TRP A 403 -19.24 21.31 3.24
CA TRP A 403 -18.81 20.30 2.28
C TRP A 403 -17.60 20.79 1.48
N LEU A 404 -16.59 19.96 1.44
CA LEU A 404 -15.40 20.13 0.60
C LEU A 404 -15.53 19.24 -0.62
N TYR A 405 -15.05 19.69 -1.77
CA TYR A 405 -15.03 18.87 -3.00
C TYR A 405 -13.84 19.18 -3.88
N VAL A 406 -13.44 18.19 -4.66
CA VAL A 406 -12.43 18.29 -5.72
C VAL A 406 -12.88 17.40 -6.87
N ALA A 407 -12.80 17.91 -8.11
CA ALA A 407 -13.08 17.11 -9.30
C ALA A 407 -12.04 17.39 -10.39
N GLY A 408 -11.84 16.44 -11.29
CA GLY A 408 -10.85 16.55 -12.34
C GLY A 408 -10.69 15.28 -13.16
N LEU A 409 -9.51 15.14 -13.77
CA LEU A 409 -9.14 14.02 -14.62
C LEU A 409 -8.18 13.08 -13.91
N GLU A 410 -8.33 11.79 -14.16
CA GLU A 410 -7.46 10.72 -13.69
C GLU A 410 -6.93 9.93 -14.90
N ILE A 411 -5.61 9.71 -14.93
CA ILE A 411 -4.94 8.87 -15.92
C ILE A 411 -4.40 7.64 -15.20
N PRO A 412 -5.10 6.49 -15.25
CA PRO A 412 -4.62 5.24 -14.69
C PRO A 412 -3.68 4.55 -15.66
N LEU A 413 -2.48 4.20 -15.20
CA LEU A 413 -1.46 3.48 -15.95
C LEU A 413 -1.14 2.15 -15.28
N PHE A 414 -0.65 1.16 -16.04
CA PHE A 414 -0.18 -0.14 -15.53
C PHE A 414 -1.16 -0.79 -14.55
N TYR A 415 -2.39 -1.05 -15.01
CA TYR A 415 -3.47 -1.63 -14.18
C TYR A 415 -3.79 -0.81 -12.92
N ARG A 416 -3.67 0.54 -13.00
CA ARG A 416 -3.85 1.50 -11.89
C ARG A 416 -2.73 1.42 -10.83
N SER A 417 -1.60 0.81 -11.14
CA SER A 417 -0.43 0.86 -10.24
C SER A 417 0.18 2.26 -10.19
N ILE A 418 0.08 3.01 -11.28
CA ILE A 418 0.39 4.43 -11.33
C ILE A 418 -0.87 5.17 -11.73
N ARG A 419 -1.24 6.19 -10.98
CA ARG A 419 -2.37 7.07 -11.28
C ARG A 419 -1.90 8.51 -11.23
N ILE A 420 -2.25 9.29 -12.23
CA ILE A 420 -1.96 10.73 -12.31
C ILE A 420 -3.28 11.47 -12.17
N PHE A 421 -3.33 12.48 -11.32
CA PHE A 421 -4.52 13.26 -11.04
C PHE A 421 -4.32 14.72 -11.41
N ILE A 422 -5.30 15.27 -12.11
CA ILE A 422 -5.33 16.66 -12.59
C ILE A 422 -6.59 17.32 -12.00
N PRO A 423 -6.50 17.93 -10.80
CA PRO A 423 -7.61 18.66 -10.22
C PRO A 423 -7.96 19.87 -11.08
N LEU A 424 -9.25 20.02 -11.46
CA LEU A 424 -9.75 21.12 -12.28
C LEU A 424 -10.69 22.03 -11.52
N VAL A 425 -11.62 21.44 -10.75
CA VAL A 425 -12.64 22.15 -9.98
C VAL A 425 -12.50 21.75 -8.51
N TYR A 426 -12.58 22.72 -7.61
CA TYR A 426 -12.46 22.47 -6.16
C TYR A 426 -13.15 23.56 -5.35
N SER A 427 -13.54 23.21 -4.12
CA SER A 427 -14.17 24.13 -3.17
C SER A 427 -13.22 25.27 -2.77
N ARG A 428 -13.80 26.38 -2.32
CA ARG A 428 -13.07 27.62 -2.00
C ARG A 428 -11.83 27.40 -1.11
N PRO A 429 -11.85 26.64 -0.01
CA PRO A 429 -10.67 26.44 0.82
C PRO A 429 -9.48 25.82 0.07
N TYR A 430 -9.74 24.91 -0.86
CA TYR A 430 -8.70 24.36 -1.73
C TYR A 430 -8.24 25.35 -2.80
N GLN A 431 -9.16 26.20 -3.29
CA GLN A 431 -8.81 27.27 -4.22
C GLN A 431 -7.85 28.26 -3.58
N ASP A 432 -8.15 28.68 -2.35
CA ASP A 432 -7.32 29.60 -1.60
C ASP A 432 -5.95 29.00 -1.28
N TYR A 433 -5.89 27.69 -0.93
CA TYR A 433 -4.64 26.96 -0.80
C TYR A 433 -3.82 26.99 -2.10
N VAL A 434 -4.42 26.63 -3.23
CA VAL A 434 -3.74 26.62 -4.53
C VAL A 434 -3.22 28.00 -4.92
N ARG A 435 -3.97 29.05 -4.60
CA ARG A 435 -3.58 30.44 -4.90
C ARG A 435 -2.46 30.96 -4.00
N SER A 436 -2.51 30.66 -2.70
CA SER A 436 -1.58 31.18 -1.70
C SER A 436 -0.24 30.45 -1.69
N ILE A 437 -0.25 29.13 -1.92
CA ILE A 437 0.93 28.27 -1.79
C ILE A 437 1.62 28.02 -3.12
N LEU A 438 0.84 27.87 -4.20
CA LEU A 438 1.39 27.59 -5.53
C LEU A 438 1.61 28.88 -6.29
N GLY A 439 2.86 29.23 -6.55
CA GLY A 439 3.21 30.42 -7.32
C GLY A 439 2.54 30.44 -8.70
N PRO A 440 2.40 31.63 -9.35
CA PRO A 440 1.69 31.76 -10.62
C PRO A 440 2.34 30.96 -11.75
N LYS A 441 3.69 30.85 -11.73
CA LYS A 441 4.45 30.06 -12.69
C LYS A 441 4.28 28.57 -12.38
N ASN A 442 3.91 27.79 -13.41
CA ASN A 442 3.75 26.33 -13.32
C ASN A 442 2.67 25.84 -12.32
N ARG A 443 1.75 26.73 -11.88
CA ARG A 443 0.67 26.37 -10.95
C ARG A 443 -0.12 25.13 -11.42
N PHE A 444 -0.34 25.01 -12.72
CA PHE A 444 -1.03 23.84 -13.29
C PHE A 444 -0.29 22.54 -12.97
N LEU A 445 1.01 22.47 -13.21
CA LEU A 445 1.83 21.29 -12.92
C LEU A 445 1.98 21.03 -11.41
N GLN A 446 2.10 22.08 -10.62
CA GLN A 446 2.27 21.98 -9.16
C GLN A 446 1.02 21.48 -8.43
N LYS A 447 -0.19 21.68 -8.98
CA LYS A 447 -1.44 21.16 -8.40
C LYS A 447 -1.71 19.70 -8.76
N MET A 448 -1.04 19.16 -9.78
CA MET A 448 -1.14 17.74 -10.12
C MET A 448 -0.60 16.90 -8.98
N SER A 449 -1.17 15.72 -8.83
CA SER A 449 -0.66 14.71 -7.90
C SER A 449 -0.61 13.35 -8.59
N PHE A 450 0.15 12.44 -8.03
CA PHE A 450 0.23 11.08 -8.54
C PHE A 450 0.31 10.07 -7.41
N GLN A 451 -0.06 8.84 -7.70
CA GLN A 451 0.05 7.72 -6.78
C GLN A 451 0.84 6.59 -7.42
N ILE A 452 1.67 5.92 -6.61
CA ILE A 452 2.35 4.67 -6.98
C ILE A 452 1.89 3.60 -5.98
N ASP A 453 1.27 2.55 -6.50
CA ASP A 453 0.81 1.39 -5.73
C ASP A 453 1.46 0.12 -6.29
N LEU A 454 2.59 -0.25 -5.72
CA LEU A 454 3.37 -1.41 -6.16
C LEU A 454 2.63 -2.74 -5.92
N GLN A 455 1.68 -2.78 -4.99
CA GLN A 455 0.90 -4.00 -4.71
C GLN A 455 -0.02 -4.37 -5.89
N ARG A 456 -0.43 -3.39 -6.70
CA ARG A 456 -1.27 -3.62 -7.89
C ARG A 456 -0.51 -4.19 -9.08
N LEU A 457 0.82 -4.22 -9.05
CA LEU A 457 1.63 -4.84 -10.10
C LEU A 457 1.51 -6.36 -10.12
N THR A 458 1.09 -6.96 -9.02
CA THR A 458 0.86 -8.39 -8.90
C THR A 458 -0.62 -8.74 -9.05
N SER A 459 -0.92 -9.98 -9.45
CA SER A 459 -2.32 -10.41 -9.56
C SER A 459 -3.02 -10.39 -8.20
N ASN A 460 -4.31 -10.06 -8.17
CA ASN A 460 -5.10 -10.04 -6.94
C ASN A 460 -5.04 -11.37 -6.14
N ARG A 461 -4.86 -12.51 -6.82
CA ARG A 461 -4.68 -13.81 -6.15
C ARG A 461 -3.37 -13.90 -5.41
N ILE A 462 -2.26 -13.46 -6.03
CA ILE A 462 -0.94 -13.43 -5.40
C ILE A 462 -0.93 -12.43 -4.25
N ASN A 463 -1.52 -11.25 -4.41
CA ASN A 463 -1.64 -10.26 -3.34
C ASN A 463 -2.39 -10.78 -2.11
N ARG A 464 -3.47 -11.54 -2.30
CA ARG A 464 -4.20 -12.16 -1.18
C ARG A 464 -3.37 -13.20 -0.43
N GLU A 465 -2.41 -13.80 -1.11
CA GLU A 465 -1.55 -14.86 -0.55
C GLU A 465 -0.27 -14.30 0.09
N ILE A 466 0.29 -13.19 -0.45
CA ILE A 466 1.57 -12.61 -0.03
C ILE A 466 1.38 -11.18 0.51
N GLU A 467 0.18 -10.82 0.93
CA GLU A 467 -0.05 -9.47 1.45
C GLU A 467 0.93 -9.18 2.60
N LEU A 468 1.86 -8.25 2.37
CA LEU A 468 2.85 -7.83 3.35
C LEU A 468 2.14 -7.13 4.53
N TRP A 469 2.61 -7.44 5.72
CA TRP A 469 2.11 -6.88 6.99
C TRP A 469 2.45 -5.40 7.17
#